data_0e8c057cacd05b69be13fdf0095023f5
#
_entry.id   0e8c057cacd05b69be13fdf0095023f5
#
_cell.length_a   1.000
_cell.length_b   1.000
_cell.length_c   1.000
_cell.angle_alpha   90.00
_cell.angle_beta   90.00
_cell.angle_gamma   90.00
#
_symmetry.space_group_name_H-M   'P 1'
#
loop_
_entity.id
_entity.type
_entity.pdbx_description
1 polymer ?
#
loop_
_entity_poly.entity_id
_entity_poly.type
_entity_poly.pdbx_seq_one_letter_code
_entity_poly.pdbx_strand_id
1 'polypeptide(L)'
;MLITDFDYELPPELIAQYPSQKRDEARLLVVDRESGTTEHKMFYDIIDYLEPGDCLVMNDSKVLPARMFGVKRDTGAKAEILLTKRSEGDVWEAMVKPGKKLKPGAVVDFCTEEGKKLSAEILDFSDDGTRMIRFDYDGDFHDRLDENGHIPLPPYIDREDESLDRQMYQTVYCREEGSVAAPTAGLHFTEELLRRAQEK
;
A
#
# COMPACT_ATOMS: atom_id res chain seq x y z
N MET A 1 -19.58 17.60 15.39
CA MET A 1 -18.75 16.40 15.64
C MET A 1 -17.29 16.85 15.59
N LEU A 2 -16.57 16.73 16.67
CA LEU A 2 -15.16 17.09 16.77
C LEU A 2 -14.30 15.84 16.52
N ILE A 3 -13.05 16.02 16.10
CA ILE A 3 -12.13 14.89 15.90
C ILE A 3 -11.86 14.14 17.21
N THR A 4 -11.93 14.84 18.33
CA THR A 4 -11.81 14.29 19.68
C THR A 4 -12.96 13.36 20.08
N ASP A 5 -14.11 13.42 19.38
CA ASP A 5 -15.25 12.52 19.63
C ASP A 5 -14.93 11.07 19.17
N PHE A 6 -13.84 10.90 18.41
CA PHE A 6 -13.34 9.61 17.91
C PHE A 6 -12.08 9.13 18.64
N ASP A 7 -11.65 9.89 19.65
CA ASP A 7 -10.45 9.52 20.42
C ASP A 7 -10.78 8.40 21.41
N TYR A 8 -9.97 7.35 21.41
CA TYR A 8 -10.11 6.20 22.30
C TYR A 8 -8.75 5.56 22.54
N GLU A 9 -8.62 4.84 23.64
CA GLU A 9 -7.40 4.09 23.94
C GLU A 9 -7.34 2.82 23.08
N LEU A 10 -6.33 2.73 22.22
CA LEU A 10 -6.04 1.55 21.41
C LEU A 10 -4.70 0.95 21.85
N PRO A 11 -4.70 -0.13 22.64
CA PRO A 11 -3.48 -0.81 23.05
C PRO A 11 -2.74 -1.36 21.82
N PRO A 12 -1.40 -1.12 21.68
CA PRO A 12 -0.63 -1.54 20.51
C PRO A 12 -0.70 -3.05 20.23
N GLU A 13 -0.82 -3.87 21.28
CA GLU A 13 -0.95 -5.33 21.17
C GLU A 13 -2.24 -5.80 20.50
N LEU A 14 -3.23 -4.94 20.37
CA LEU A 14 -4.47 -5.22 19.64
C LEU A 14 -4.36 -4.96 18.15
N ILE A 15 -3.26 -4.37 17.69
CA ILE A 15 -2.98 -4.14 16.27
C ILE A 15 -2.22 -5.35 15.74
N ALA A 16 -2.90 -6.18 14.92
CA ALA A 16 -2.28 -7.33 14.31
C ALA A 16 -1.13 -6.91 13.38
N GLN A 17 0.05 -7.51 13.56
CA GLN A 17 1.23 -7.22 12.75
C GLN A 17 1.35 -8.14 11.53
N TYR A 18 0.61 -9.24 11.51
CA TYR A 18 0.54 -10.19 10.40
C TYR A 18 -0.92 -10.44 10.02
N PRO A 19 -1.18 -10.68 8.73
CA PRO A 19 -2.53 -11.06 8.28
C PRO A 19 -2.91 -12.45 8.81
N SER A 20 -4.22 -12.74 8.83
CA SER A 20 -4.70 -14.10 9.09
C SER A 20 -4.18 -15.07 8.01
N GLN A 21 -3.99 -16.36 8.36
CA GLN A 21 -3.51 -17.37 7.40
C GLN A 21 -4.43 -17.52 6.19
N LYS A 22 -5.74 -17.40 6.40
CA LYS A 22 -6.73 -17.32 5.32
C LYS A 22 -7.40 -15.95 5.37
N ARG A 23 -7.57 -15.35 4.20
CA ARG A 23 -8.09 -13.98 4.06
C ARG A 23 -9.50 -13.84 4.63
N ASP A 24 -10.36 -14.81 4.36
CA ASP A 24 -11.77 -14.82 4.73
C ASP A 24 -12.04 -15.29 6.17
N GLU A 25 -11.02 -15.76 6.89
CA GLU A 25 -11.08 -16.05 8.32
C GLU A 25 -10.76 -14.83 9.21
N ALA A 26 -10.66 -13.63 8.63
CA ALA A 26 -10.60 -12.40 9.40
C ALA A 26 -11.92 -12.18 10.16
N ARG A 27 -11.86 -11.53 11.33
CA ARG A 27 -13.04 -11.21 12.13
C ARG A 27 -13.86 -10.12 11.44
N LEU A 28 -15.17 -10.31 11.39
CA LEU A 28 -16.16 -9.35 10.90
C LEU A 28 -16.99 -8.83 12.06
N LEU A 29 -17.04 -7.53 12.24
CA LEU A 29 -17.98 -6.87 13.14
C LEU A 29 -19.18 -6.37 12.32
N VAL A 30 -20.34 -6.91 12.59
CA VAL A 30 -21.60 -6.48 11.98
C VAL A 30 -22.28 -5.51 12.94
N VAL A 31 -22.69 -4.36 12.44
CA VAL A 31 -23.38 -3.31 13.21
C VAL A 31 -24.73 -3.05 12.58
N ASP A 32 -25.80 -3.34 13.30
CA ASP A 32 -27.14 -2.93 12.89
C ASP A 32 -27.35 -1.46 13.26
N ARG A 33 -27.65 -0.63 12.25
CA ARG A 33 -27.73 0.83 12.43
C ARG A 33 -29.04 1.27 13.09
N GLU A 34 -30.10 0.48 13.01
CA GLU A 34 -31.42 0.82 13.57
C GLU A 34 -31.48 0.45 15.05
N SER A 35 -31.08 -0.77 15.38
CA SER A 35 -31.09 -1.25 16.76
C SER A 35 -29.85 -0.86 17.57
N GLY A 36 -28.73 -0.52 16.89
CA GLY A 36 -27.42 -0.28 17.50
C GLY A 36 -26.74 -1.57 18.01
N THR A 37 -27.27 -2.74 17.68
CA THR A 37 -26.69 -4.01 18.10
C THR A 37 -25.46 -4.36 17.27
N THR A 38 -24.56 -5.14 17.87
CA THR A 38 -23.34 -5.63 17.22
C THR A 38 -23.25 -7.14 17.29
N GLU A 39 -22.78 -7.77 16.23
CA GLU A 39 -22.49 -9.20 16.16
C GLU A 39 -21.05 -9.43 15.71
N HIS A 40 -20.42 -10.47 16.27
CA HIS A 40 -19.09 -10.91 15.85
C HIS A 40 -19.22 -12.13 14.95
N LYS A 41 -18.69 -12.02 13.74
CA LYS A 41 -18.71 -13.03 12.68
C LYS A 41 -17.29 -13.24 12.12
N MET A 42 -17.17 -14.13 11.15
CA MET A 42 -15.99 -14.23 10.30
C MET A 42 -16.30 -13.61 8.94
N PHE A 43 -15.27 -13.16 8.21
CA PHE A 43 -15.51 -12.44 6.98
C PHE A 43 -16.23 -13.29 5.91
N TYR A 44 -16.03 -14.60 5.88
CA TYR A 44 -16.76 -15.49 4.96
C TYR A 44 -18.30 -15.48 5.18
N ASP A 45 -18.77 -15.03 6.37
CA ASP A 45 -20.20 -14.89 6.66
C ASP A 45 -20.83 -13.67 5.95
N ILE A 46 -20.01 -12.81 5.29
CA ILE A 46 -20.50 -11.63 4.55
C ILE A 46 -21.56 -12.02 3.50
N ILE A 47 -21.48 -13.24 2.98
CA ILE A 47 -22.46 -13.79 2.04
C ILE A 47 -23.88 -13.73 2.59
N ASP A 48 -24.07 -13.90 3.89
CA ASP A 48 -25.41 -13.93 4.52
C ASP A 48 -26.08 -12.54 4.49
N TYR A 49 -25.30 -11.49 4.28
CA TYR A 49 -25.74 -10.10 4.23
C TYR A 49 -25.92 -9.56 2.80
N LEU A 50 -25.63 -10.36 1.77
CA LEU A 50 -25.83 -10.00 0.37
C LEU A 50 -27.16 -10.53 -0.12
N GLU A 51 -27.87 -9.73 -0.92
CA GLU A 51 -29.14 -10.10 -1.54
C GLU A 51 -29.04 -10.06 -3.06
N PRO A 52 -29.88 -10.83 -3.79
CA PRO A 52 -29.95 -10.75 -5.25
C PRO A 52 -30.26 -9.31 -5.70
N GLY A 53 -29.40 -8.78 -6.56
CA GLY A 53 -29.47 -7.40 -7.04
C GLY A 53 -28.55 -6.41 -6.34
N ASP A 54 -27.85 -6.80 -5.28
CA ASP A 54 -26.81 -5.99 -4.68
C ASP A 54 -25.64 -5.75 -5.66
N CYS A 55 -25.01 -4.61 -5.55
CA CYS A 55 -23.85 -4.24 -6.34
C CYS A 55 -22.62 -4.04 -5.44
N LEU A 56 -21.63 -4.93 -5.57
CA LEU A 56 -20.33 -4.78 -4.90
C LEU A 56 -19.42 -3.88 -5.73
N VAL A 57 -19.13 -2.69 -5.21
CA VAL A 57 -18.15 -1.76 -5.80
C VAL A 57 -16.78 -2.05 -5.19
N MET A 58 -15.82 -2.42 -6.02
CA MET A 58 -14.48 -2.84 -5.60
C MET A 58 -13.41 -1.98 -6.28
N ASN A 59 -12.32 -1.72 -5.57
CA ASN A 59 -11.13 -1.09 -6.13
C ASN A 59 -10.17 -2.18 -6.62
N ASP A 60 -9.93 -2.26 -7.92
CA ASP A 60 -9.09 -3.26 -8.57
C ASP A 60 -7.64 -2.81 -8.80
N SER A 61 -7.22 -1.73 -8.15
CA SER A 61 -5.85 -1.25 -8.22
C SER A 61 -4.87 -2.28 -7.65
N LYS A 62 -3.76 -2.48 -8.36
CA LYS A 62 -2.62 -3.28 -7.93
C LYS A 62 -1.62 -2.41 -7.18
N VAL A 63 -1.23 -2.84 -5.99
CA VAL A 63 -0.24 -2.14 -5.17
C VAL A 63 1.16 -2.39 -5.73
N LEU A 64 1.88 -1.31 -6.00
CA LEU A 64 3.28 -1.36 -6.41
C LEU A 64 4.19 -1.48 -5.18
N PRO A 65 5.38 -2.11 -5.29
CA PRO A 65 6.41 -2.06 -4.26
C PRO A 65 7.07 -0.68 -4.24
N ALA A 66 6.26 0.33 -3.91
CA ALA A 66 6.54 1.74 -4.14
C ALA A 66 7.47 2.39 -3.12
N ARG A 67 7.87 1.67 -2.06
CA ARG A 67 8.81 2.17 -1.05
C ARG A 67 10.22 1.71 -1.40
N MET A 68 11.12 2.66 -1.56
CA MET A 68 12.49 2.42 -1.96
C MET A 68 13.48 3.01 -0.95
N PHE A 69 14.52 2.24 -0.63
CA PHE A 69 15.59 2.68 0.26
C PHE A 69 16.89 2.85 -0.53
N GLY A 70 17.52 4.00 -0.39
CA GLY A 70 18.75 4.32 -1.09
C GLY A 70 19.67 5.21 -0.27
N VAL A 71 20.71 5.70 -0.90
CA VAL A 71 21.66 6.62 -0.29
C VAL A 71 21.83 7.88 -1.14
N LYS A 72 21.87 9.03 -0.50
CA LYS A 72 22.13 10.29 -1.17
C LYS A 72 23.57 10.29 -1.69
N ARG A 73 23.75 10.49 -3.00
CA ARG A 73 25.01 10.31 -3.74
C ARG A 73 26.18 11.09 -3.18
N ASP A 74 25.95 12.33 -2.79
CA ASP A 74 27.00 13.26 -2.33
C ASP A 74 27.43 13.03 -0.86
N THR A 75 26.54 12.51 -0.02
CA THR A 75 26.77 12.42 1.43
C THR A 75 26.73 11.01 1.99
N GLY A 76 26.25 10.01 1.22
CA GLY A 76 26.00 8.65 1.69
C GLY A 76 24.87 8.55 2.74
N ALA A 77 24.11 9.63 2.96
CA ALA A 77 23.03 9.62 3.94
C ALA A 77 21.88 8.75 3.44
N LYS A 78 21.32 7.92 4.35
CA LYS A 78 20.13 7.10 4.05
C LYS A 78 18.98 7.97 3.58
N ALA A 79 18.27 7.49 2.58
CA ALA A 79 17.10 8.09 1.98
C ALA A 79 16.00 7.04 1.80
N GLU A 80 14.77 7.44 2.06
CA GLU A 80 13.56 6.69 1.74
C GLU A 80 12.76 7.49 0.72
N ILE A 81 12.30 6.84 -0.34
CA ILE A 81 11.42 7.39 -1.36
C ILE A 81 10.19 6.51 -1.42
N LEU A 82 9.02 7.10 -1.25
CA LEU A 82 7.73 6.44 -1.41
C LEU A 82 7.03 7.07 -2.62
N LEU A 83 6.94 6.32 -3.71
CA LEU A 83 6.25 6.73 -4.93
C LEU A 83 4.77 6.88 -4.63
N THR A 84 4.14 7.96 -5.11
CA THR A 84 2.71 8.19 -4.90
C THR A 84 1.93 8.20 -6.20
N LYS A 85 2.46 8.82 -7.23
CA LYS A 85 1.79 8.95 -8.52
C LYS A 85 2.79 9.07 -9.65
N ARG A 86 2.58 8.34 -10.74
CA ARG A 86 3.33 8.53 -11.97
C ARG A 86 2.84 9.78 -12.68
N SER A 87 3.76 10.63 -13.12
CA SER A 87 3.48 11.81 -13.92
C SER A 87 3.70 11.50 -15.40
N GLU A 88 4.75 11.99 -15.99
CA GLU A 88 5.07 11.79 -17.42
C GLU A 88 6.42 11.07 -17.55
N GLY A 89 6.46 10.06 -18.41
CA GLY A 89 7.69 9.28 -18.65
C GLY A 89 8.20 8.63 -17.35
N ASP A 90 9.45 8.95 -16.99
CA ASP A 90 10.12 8.44 -15.78
C ASP A 90 10.03 9.38 -14.59
N VAL A 91 9.10 10.33 -14.64
CA VAL A 91 8.84 11.28 -13.56
C VAL A 91 7.70 10.82 -12.68
N TRP A 92 7.93 10.89 -11.37
CA TRP A 92 6.99 10.49 -10.33
C TRP A 92 6.84 11.58 -9.27
N GLU A 93 5.66 11.67 -8.71
CA GLU A 93 5.45 12.30 -7.42
C GLU A 93 5.82 11.31 -6.33
N ALA A 94 6.53 11.77 -5.30
CA ALA A 94 6.95 10.91 -4.21
C ALA A 94 7.05 11.64 -2.88
N MET A 95 6.74 10.96 -1.81
CA MET A 95 7.13 11.35 -0.46
C MET A 95 8.57 10.93 -0.21
N VAL A 96 9.34 11.78 0.46
CA VAL A 96 10.76 11.49 0.72
C VAL A 96 11.13 11.69 2.18
N LYS A 97 12.07 10.89 2.68
CA LYS A 97 12.56 10.96 4.05
C LYS A 97 14.09 10.79 4.08
N PRO A 98 14.83 11.69 4.74
CA PRO A 98 14.39 12.92 5.41
C PRO A 98 14.15 14.09 4.43
N GLY A 99 12.97 14.71 4.47
CA GLY A 99 12.57 15.75 3.51
C GLY A 99 13.48 16.98 3.50
N LYS A 100 14.08 17.34 4.64
CA LYS A 100 15.00 18.49 4.74
C LYS A 100 16.31 18.32 3.97
N LYS A 101 16.74 17.08 3.73
CA LYS A 101 18.01 16.75 3.05
C LYS A 101 17.84 16.44 1.57
N LEU A 102 16.63 16.05 1.15
CA LEU A 102 16.29 15.69 -0.22
C LEU A 102 15.58 16.88 -0.89
N LYS A 103 16.41 17.83 -1.36
CA LYS A 103 16.00 19.06 -2.05
C LYS A 103 16.23 18.91 -3.55
N PRO A 104 15.64 19.77 -4.40
CA PRO A 104 15.93 19.81 -5.83
C PRO A 104 17.43 19.77 -6.13
N GLY A 105 17.82 18.94 -7.10
CA GLY A 105 19.21 18.63 -7.46
C GLY A 105 19.87 17.51 -6.64
N ALA A 106 19.22 17.02 -5.57
CA ALA A 106 19.72 15.84 -4.86
C ALA A 106 19.48 14.56 -5.67
N VAL A 107 20.48 13.68 -5.68
CA VAL A 107 20.38 12.36 -6.32
C VAL A 107 20.48 11.27 -5.25
N VAL A 108 19.60 10.29 -5.34
CA VAL A 108 19.59 9.09 -4.50
C VAL A 108 19.97 7.90 -5.38
N ASP A 109 20.97 7.14 -4.96
CA ASP A 109 21.38 5.90 -5.58
C ASP A 109 20.79 4.72 -4.83
N PHE A 110 20.30 3.73 -5.57
CA PHE A 110 19.78 2.47 -5.04
C PHE A 110 20.78 1.36 -5.28
N CYS A 111 20.86 0.43 -4.34
CA CYS A 111 21.72 -0.75 -4.46
C CYS A 111 20.96 -1.80 -5.27
N THR A 112 21.39 -2.03 -6.51
CA THR A 112 20.80 -3.04 -7.38
C THR A 112 21.60 -4.33 -7.33
N GLU A 113 20.96 -5.47 -7.47
CA GLU A 113 21.64 -6.72 -7.80
C GLU A 113 22.30 -6.57 -9.19
N GLU A 114 23.47 -7.18 -9.37
CA GLU A 114 24.26 -7.12 -10.62
C GLU A 114 24.85 -5.73 -11.00
N GLY A 115 24.78 -4.73 -10.11
CA GLY A 115 25.37 -3.42 -10.34
C GLY A 115 24.72 -2.60 -11.48
N LYS A 116 23.48 -2.91 -11.86
CA LYS A 116 22.68 -2.15 -12.80
C LYS A 116 22.40 -0.76 -12.25
N LYS A 117 22.30 0.22 -13.13
CA LYS A 117 22.01 1.59 -12.74
C LYS A 117 20.57 1.73 -12.27
N LEU A 118 20.38 2.31 -11.08
CA LEU A 118 19.11 2.82 -10.61
C LEU A 118 19.36 4.00 -9.70
N SER A 119 18.88 5.17 -10.08
CA SER A 119 18.97 6.39 -9.27
C SER A 119 17.74 7.27 -9.48
N ALA A 120 17.48 8.15 -8.51
CA ALA A 120 16.41 9.14 -8.58
C ALA A 120 16.94 10.53 -8.30
N GLU A 121 16.66 11.48 -9.19
CA GLU A 121 16.95 12.91 -9.03
C GLU A 121 15.70 13.63 -8.52
N ILE A 122 15.84 14.41 -7.47
CA ILE A 122 14.80 15.31 -7.01
C ILE A 122 14.75 16.52 -7.94
N LEU A 123 13.67 16.71 -8.67
CA LEU A 123 13.50 17.81 -9.62
C LEU A 123 12.96 19.06 -8.96
N ASP A 124 11.85 18.92 -8.21
CA ASP A 124 11.14 20.05 -7.62
C ASP A 124 10.27 19.60 -6.43
N PHE A 125 9.64 20.58 -5.79
CA PHE A 125 8.60 20.40 -4.79
C PHE A 125 7.24 20.43 -5.47
N SER A 126 6.35 19.54 -5.07
CA SER A 126 4.93 19.64 -5.41
C SER A 126 4.18 20.52 -4.39
N ASP A 127 2.99 21.00 -4.76
CA ASP A 127 2.18 21.91 -3.93
C ASP A 127 1.76 21.31 -2.58
N ASP A 128 1.64 19.98 -2.51
CA ASP A 128 1.26 19.23 -1.31
C ASP A 128 2.46 18.83 -0.42
N GLY A 129 3.68 19.26 -0.79
CA GLY A 129 4.91 18.96 -0.06
C GLY A 129 5.60 17.64 -0.46
N THR A 130 5.07 16.90 -1.44
CA THR A 130 5.75 15.79 -2.10
C THR A 130 6.91 16.30 -2.97
N ARG A 131 7.59 15.43 -3.67
CA ARG A 131 8.68 15.76 -4.58
C ARG A 131 8.36 15.23 -5.97
N MET A 132 8.67 16.04 -6.98
CA MET A 132 8.82 15.54 -8.34
C MET A 132 10.19 14.90 -8.47
N ILE A 133 10.26 13.63 -8.82
CA ILE A 133 11.50 12.89 -8.96
C ILE A 133 11.58 12.25 -10.34
N ARG A 134 12.76 12.18 -10.88
CA ARG A 134 13.04 11.49 -12.16
C ARG A 134 13.97 10.33 -11.92
N PHE A 135 13.58 9.16 -12.40
CA PHE A 135 14.44 7.97 -12.38
C PHE A 135 15.38 7.94 -13.58
N ASP A 136 16.56 7.38 -13.33
CA ASP A 136 17.58 7.08 -14.34
C ASP A 136 18.06 5.65 -14.06
N TYR A 137 17.78 4.73 -14.99
CA TYR A 137 17.92 3.29 -14.78
C TYR A 137 18.28 2.56 -16.06
N ASP A 138 18.83 1.35 -15.93
CA ASP A 138 19.09 0.41 -17.02
C ASP A 138 17.95 -0.60 -17.15
N GLY A 139 17.50 -0.87 -18.37
CA GLY A 139 16.46 -1.87 -18.66
C GLY A 139 15.03 -1.37 -18.48
N ASP A 140 14.15 -2.17 -17.89
CA ASP A 140 12.76 -1.83 -17.62
C ASP A 140 12.57 -1.28 -16.19
N PHE A 141 11.74 -0.27 -16.03
CA PHE A 141 11.50 0.37 -14.73
C PHE A 141 10.76 -0.54 -13.75
N HIS A 142 9.81 -1.32 -14.25
CA HIS A 142 9.03 -2.24 -13.38
C HIS A 142 9.92 -3.34 -12.84
N ASP A 143 10.86 -3.87 -13.66
CA ASP A 143 11.85 -4.84 -13.20
C ASP A 143 12.72 -4.24 -12.07
N ARG A 144 13.17 -2.98 -12.26
CA ARG A 144 13.97 -2.27 -11.24
C ARG A 144 13.16 -2.03 -9.96
N LEU A 145 11.89 -1.67 -10.11
CA LEU A 145 10.99 -1.46 -8.97
C LEU A 145 10.72 -2.76 -8.23
N ASP A 146 10.50 -3.86 -8.93
CA ASP A 146 10.28 -5.18 -8.32
C ASP A 146 11.53 -5.71 -7.60
N GLU A 147 12.73 -5.44 -8.14
CA GLU A 147 13.99 -5.84 -7.50
C GLU A 147 14.32 -5.03 -6.23
N ASN A 148 14.00 -3.74 -6.23
CA ASN A 148 14.48 -2.80 -5.20
C ASN A 148 13.36 -2.22 -4.33
N GLY A 149 12.12 -2.40 -4.72
CA GLY A 149 10.97 -1.84 -4.04
C GLY A 149 10.42 -2.75 -2.94
N HIS A 150 9.91 -2.12 -1.93
CA HIS A 150 9.26 -2.71 -0.76
C HIS A 150 7.77 -2.39 -0.77
N ILE A 151 6.96 -3.31 -0.25
CA ILE A 151 5.53 -3.06 -0.09
C ILE A 151 5.32 -1.95 0.95
N PRO A 152 4.58 -0.88 0.62
CA PRO A 152 4.37 0.24 1.52
C PRO A 152 3.36 -0.11 2.62
N LEU A 153 3.78 -0.95 3.59
CA LEU A 153 2.94 -1.27 4.74
C LEU A 153 2.52 -0.01 5.49
N PRO A 154 1.30 0.03 6.03
CA PRO A 154 0.82 1.16 6.82
C PRO A 154 1.68 1.41 8.06
N PRO A 155 1.74 2.65 8.58
CA PRO A 155 2.65 3.03 9.67
C PRO A 155 2.34 2.37 11.01
N TYR A 156 1.15 1.75 11.18
CA TYR A 156 0.81 0.99 12.38
C TYR A 156 1.31 -0.46 12.34
N ILE A 157 1.86 -0.92 11.21
CA ILE A 157 2.61 -2.18 11.10
C ILE A 157 4.07 -1.86 11.39
N ASP A 158 4.55 -2.28 12.56
CA ASP A 158 5.89 -1.97 13.06
C ASP A 158 6.87 -3.11 12.77
N ARG A 159 7.02 -3.44 11.49
CA ARG A 159 8.00 -4.39 10.97
C ARG A 159 8.37 -4.05 9.52
N GLU A 160 9.47 -4.58 9.05
CA GLU A 160 9.81 -4.55 7.63
C GLU A 160 8.86 -5.47 6.84
N ASP A 161 8.70 -5.18 5.55
CA ASP A 161 7.93 -6.03 4.66
C ASP A 161 8.68 -7.33 4.34
N GLU A 162 7.92 -8.38 4.15
CA GLU A 162 8.40 -9.71 3.82
C GLU A 162 7.87 -10.15 2.44
N SER A 163 8.43 -11.20 1.87
CA SER A 163 7.97 -11.75 0.57
C SER A 163 6.47 -12.11 0.58
N LEU A 164 5.94 -12.52 1.74
CA LEU A 164 4.52 -12.82 1.91
C LEU A 164 3.64 -11.57 1.71
N ASP A 165 4.11 -10.39 2.09
CA ASP A 165 3.32 -9.15 1.97
C ASP A 165 3.04 -8.79 0.52
N ARG A 166 3.92 -9.16 -0.42
CA ARG A 166 3.68 -8.98 -1.86
C ARG A 166 2.40 -9.69 -2.34
N GLN A 167 2.05 -10.81 -1.73
CA GLN A 167 0.81 -11.53 -2.00
C GLN A 167 -0.35 -11.06 -1.13
N MET A 168 -0.10 -10.93 0.17
CA MET A 168 -1.16 -10.65 1.15
C MET A 168 -1.66 -9.22 1.10
N TYR A 169 -0.83 -8.27 0.67
CA TYR A 169 -1.19 -6.85 0.52
C TYR A 169 -1.73 -6.51 -0.89
N GLN A 170 -2.26 -7.52 -1.58
CA GLN A 170 -2.98 -7.42 -2.85
C GLN A 170 -4.36 -8.04 -2.72
N THR A 171 -5.35 -7.48 -3.41
CA THR A 171 -6.64 -8.16 -3.58
C THR A 171 -6.53 -9.28 -4.63
N VAL A 172 -7.37 -10.29 -4.54
CA VAL A 172 -7.39 -11.40 -5.52
C VAL A 172 -7.91 -10.97 -6.90
N TYR A 173 -8.46 -9.77 -7.00
CA TYR A 173 -9.07 -9.22 -8.22
C TYR A 173 -8.33 -7.96 -8.75
N CYS A 174 -7.16 -7.62 -8.20
CA CYS A 174 -6.39 -6.47 -8.67
C CYS A 174 -5.94 -6.65 -10.12
N ARG A 175 -6.01 -5.58 -10.92
CA ARG A 175 -5.66 -5.56 -12.35
C ARG A 175 -4.83 -4.35 -12.73
N GLU A 176 -5.30 -3.15 -12.37
CA GLU A 176 -4.72 -1.89 -12.80
C GLU A 176 -3.57 -1.46 -11.89
N GLU A 177 -2.37 -1.34 -12.45
CA GLU A 177 -1.19 -0.88 -11.69
C GLU A 177 -1.28 0.62 -11.37
N GLY A 178 -0.78 1.02 -10.21
CA GLY A 178 -0.64 2.44 -9.88
C GLY A 178 -1.12 2.86 -8.50
N SER A 179 -1.49 1.93 -7.64
CA SER A 179 -1.81 2.25 -6.25
C SER A 179 -0.61 2.06 -5.32
N VAL A 180 -0.53 2.92 -4.33
CA VAL A 180 0.45 2.84 -3.22
C VAL A 180 -0.21 2.30 -1.95
N ALA A 181 -1.54 2.29 -1.90
CA ALA A 181 -2.32 1.81 -0.77
C ALA A 181 -3.23 0.67 -1.20
N ALA A 182 -3.22 -0.41 -0.45
CA ALA A 182 -4.14 -1.51 -0.68
C ALA A 182 -5.57 -1.12 -0.28
N PRO A 183 -6.60 -1.55 -1.03
CA PRO A 183 -7.98 -1.48 -0.60
C PRO A 183 -8.23 -2.52 0.50
N THR A 184 -7.93 -2.16 1.75
CA THR A 184 -7.79 -3.09 2.88
C THR A 184 -9.02 -3.96 3.13
N ALA A 185 -10.24 -3.42 2.94
CA ALA A 185 -11.47 -4.20 3.04
C ALA A 185 -11.53 -5.32 1.96
N GLY A 186 -10.98 -5.08 0.78
CA GLY A 186 -10.92 -6.04 -0.31
C GLY A 186 -9.94 -7.20 -0.07
N LEU A 187 -8.96 -7.03 0.82
CA LEU A 187 -7.97 -8.07 1.12
C LEU A 187 -8.56 -9.33 1.73
N HIS A 188 -9.74 -9.23 2.31
CA HIS A 188 -10.43 -10.36 2.95
C HIS A 188 -11.19 -11.26 1.97
N PHE A 189 -11.41 -10.80 0.75
CA PHE A 189 -12.05 -11.64 -0.26
C PHE A 189 -11.09 -12.72 -0.78
N THR A 190 -11.65 -13.93 -0.96
CA THR A 190 -11.05 -15.02 -1.74
C THR A 190 -11.79 -15.11 -3.07
N GLU A 191 -11.17 -15.73 -4.09
CA GLU A 191 -11.85 -16.00 -5.37
C GLU A 191 -13.12 -16.83 -5.16
N GLU A 192 -13.07 -17.81 -4.25
CA GLU A 192 -14.21 -18.67 -3.91
C GLU A 192 -15.35 -17.85 -3.28
N LEU A 193 -15.02 -16.91 -2.36
CA LEU A 193 -16.04 -16.07 -1.74
C LEU A 193 -16.71 -15.15 -2.75
N LEU A 194 -15.94 -14.57 -3.70
CA LEU A 194 -16.47 -13.77 -4.80
C LEU A 194 -17.35 -14.58 -5.73
N ARG A 195 -16.95 -15.80 -6.07
CA ARG A 195 -17.77 -16.71 -6.88
C ARG A 195 -19.11 -17.01 -6.19
N ARG A 196 -19.10 -17.32 -4.89
CA ARG A 196 -20.32 -17.53 -4.10
C ARG A 196 -21.22 -16.30 -4.06
N ALA A 197 -20.63 -15.10 -3.97
CA ALA A 197 -21.39 -13.84 -4.02
C ALA A 197 -22.08 -13.63 -5.37
N GLN A 198 -21.43 -14.03 -6.48
CA GLN A 198 -22.01 -13.94 -7.83
C GLN A 198 -23.12 -14.96 -8.08
N GLU A 199 -23.09 -16.10 -7.40
CA GLU A 199 -24.10 -17.17 -7.53
C GLU A 199 -25.38 -16.89 -6.71
N LYS A 200 -25.34 -15.94 -5.80
CA LYS A 200 -26.47 -15.55 -4.95
C LYS A 200 -27.36 -14.50 -5.61
#